data_1f163e9eceaefc7c32d742df85527b52
#
_entry.id   1f163e9eceaefc7c32d742df85527b52
#
_cell.length_a   1.000
_cell.length_b   1.000
_cell.length_c   1.000
_cell.angle_alpha   90.00
_cell.angle_beta   90.00
_cell.angle_gamma   90.00
#
_symmetry.space_group_name_H-M   'P 1'
#
loop_
_entity.id
_entity.type
_entity.pdbx_description
1 polymer ?
#
loop_
_entity_poly.entity_id
_entity_poly.type
_entity_poly.pdbx_seq_one_letter_code
_entity_poly.pdbx_strand_id
1 'polypeptide(L)'
;QKIKGNLLLMALFEQNVLAQDTASYDALAQGDSHFAYTFLIDKIRKLQLTPAQFALDPCNGSVVVTDVKTGKVRALVSYPGFDNNRINDAAYLKKCNEDLSLPLLNGATQTQLAPGSSFKPISSIASLEEKVLDLNMVIDCTGKYEEVTPNIRCWIWPSHHGNETLVDGIKNSCNYFFAELGHRLSTN
;
A
#
# COMPACT_ATOMS: atom_id res chain seq x y z
N GLN A 1 -0.29 -18.10 15.27
CA GLN A 1 -0.88 -17.41 16.45
C GLN A 1 -0.79 -15.91 16.22
N LYS A 2 -1.91 -15.20 16.36
CA LYS A 2 -1.89 -13.72 16.30
C LYS A 2 -1.45 -13.19 17.67
N ILE A 3 -0.36 -12.44 17.71
CA ILE A 3 0.09 -11.72 18.90
C ILE A 3 -0.85 -10.54 19.13
N LYS A 4 -1.32 -10.35 20.36
CA LYS A 4 -2.17 -9.19 20.69
C LYS A 4 -1.30 -7.92 20.76
N GLY A 5 -1.81 -6.80 20.23
CA GLY A 5 -1.07 -5.54 20.17
C GLY A 5 -0.62 -5.00 21.53
N ASN A 6 -1.43 -5.18 22.59
CA ASN A 6 -1.03 -4.78 23.95
C ASN A 6 0.19 -5.54 24.45
N LEU A 7 0.30 -6.86 24.18
CA LEU A 7 1.47 -7.65 24.59
C LEU A 7 2.74 -7.20 23.88
N LEU A 8 2.62 -6.84 22.61
CA LEU A 8 3.76 -6.32 21.85
C LEU A 8 4.21 -4.95 22.39
N LEU A 9 3.27 -4.05 22.73
CA LEU A 9 3.58 -2.75 23.35
C LEU A 9 4.26 -2.93 24.72
N MET A 10 3.78 -3.87 25.55
CA MET A 10 4.42 -4.20 26.83
C MET A 10 5.85 -4.68 26.64
N ALA A 11 6.10 -5.56 25.67
CA ALA A 11 7.46 -6.03 25.35
C ALA A 11 8.39 -4.87 24.93
N LEU A 12 7.89 -3.84 24.27
CA LEU A 12 8.68 -2.64 23.92
C LEU A 12 9.06 -1.80 25.15
N PHE A 13 8.21 -1.76 26.17
CA PHE A 13 8.57 -1.19 27.49
C PHE A 13 9.67 -2.02 28.18
N GLU A 14 9.51 -3.33 28.22
CA GLU A 14 10.47 -4.26 28.84
C GLU A 14 11.86 -4.20 28.16
N GLN A 15 11.88 -3.98 26.85
CA GLN A 15 13.10 -3.81 26.06
C GLN A 15 13.68 -2.38 26.10
N ASN A 16 13.08 -1.46 26.87
CA ASN A 16 13.44 -0.04 26.93
C ASN A 16 13.41 0.69 25.57
N VAL A 17 12.61 0.20 24.61
CA VAL A 17 12.33 0.89 23.35
C VAL A 17 11.40 2.06 23.61
N LEU A 18 10.40 1.88 24.48
CA LEU A 18 9.56 2.94 25.04
C LEU A 18 10.10 3.40 26.39
N ALA A 19 10.06 4.71 26.61
CA ALA A 19 10.38 5.28 27.93
C ALA A 19 9.42 4.73 28.99
N GLN A 20 9.94 4.37 30.15
CA GLN A 20 9.16 3.76 31.23
C GLN A 20 8.01 4.67 31.67
N ASP A 21 6.80 4.14 31.61
CA ASP A 21 5.56 4.77 32.03
C ASP A 21 4.65 3.72 32.65
N THR A 22 4.68 3.63 33.97
CA THR A 22 3.95 2.61 34.73
C THR A 22 2.43 2.69 34.49
N ALA A 23 1.88 3.88 34.37
CA ALA A 23 0.43 4.06 34.15
C ALA A 23 -0.01 3.49 32.79
N SER A 24 0.77 3.77 31.72
CA SER A 24 0.51 3.21 30.40
C SER A 24 0.75 1.70 30.36
N TYR A 25 1.78 1.21 31.01
CA TYR A 25 2.07 -0.23 31.10
C TYR A 25 0.93 -0.99 31.78
N ASP A 26 0.45 -0.49 32.94
CA ASP A 26 -0.66 -1.09 33.67
C ASP A 26 -1.98 -1.10 32.87
N ALA A 27 -2.26 -0.01 32.14
CA ALA A 27 -3.42 0.06 31.27
C ALA A 27 -3.34 -0.96 30.11
N LEU A 28 -2.15 -1.16 29.53
CA LEU A 28 -1.92 -2.20 28.51
C LEU A 28 -2.08 -3.61 29.10
N ALA A 29 -1.64 -3.83 30.34
CA ALA A 29 -1.73 -5.12 31.04
C ALA A 29 -3.21 -5.53 31.28
N GLN A 30 -4.13 -4.56 31.40
CA GLN A 30 -5.57 -4.82 31.49
C GLN A 30 -6.18 -5.35 30.19
N GLY A 31 -5.44 -5.28 29.07
CA GLY A 31 -5.84 -5.88 27.80
C GLY A 31 -6.84 -5.06 26.99
N ASP A 32 -7.02 -3.78 27.31
CA ASP A 32 -7.89 -2.87 26.54
C ASP A 32 -7.30 -2.63 25.15
N SER A 33 -7.98 -3.18 24.14
CA SER A 33 -7.57 -3.08 22.74
C SER A 33 -7.73 -1.66 22.18
N HIS A 34 -8.69 -0.88 22.68
CA HIS A 34 -8.90 0.50 22.28
C HIS A 34 -7.77 1.38 22.81
N PHE A 35 -7.42 1.22 24.08
CA PHE A 35 -6.27 1.91 24.67
C PHE A 35 -4.98 1.56 23.94
N ALA A 36 -4.72 0.26 23.69
CA ALA A 36 -3.53 -0.19 22.96
C ALA A 36 -3.43 0.44 21.57
N TYR A 37 -4.55 0.52 20.84
CA TYR A 37 -4.59 1.14 19.52
C TYR A 37 -4.31 2.64 19.58
N THR A 38 -5.00 3.38 20.44
CA THR A 38 -4.82 4.84 20.55
C THR A 38 -3.43 5.21 21.04
N PHE A 39 -2.88 4.45 21.99
CA PHE A 39 -1.51 4.59 22.48
C PHE A 39 -0.48 4.36 21.36
N LEU A 40 -0.64 3.28 20.58
CA LEU A 40 0.22 2.99 19.45
C LEU A 40 0.23 4.13 18.43
N ILE A 41 -0.95 4.61 18.03
CA ILE A 41 -1.09 5.70 17.05
C ILE A 41 -0.43 6.98 17.57
N ASP A 42 -0.59 7.31 18.86
CA ASP A 42 0.05 8.47 19.47
C ASP A 42 1.59 8.35 19.42
N LYS A 43 2.14 7.18 19.77
CA LYS A 43 3.58 6.94 19.74
C LYS A 43 4.17 7.00 18.32
N ILE A 44 3.46 6.49 17.32
CA ILE A 44 3.86 6.59 15.91
C ILE A 44 3.80 8.06 15.44
N ARG A 45 2.73 8.79 15.75
CA ARG A 45 2.60 10.21 15.39
C ARG A 45 3.69 11.09 16.00
N LYS A 46 4.13 10.76 17.21
CA LYS A 46 5.24 11.43 17.91
C LYS A 46 6.62 10.94 17.48
N LEU A 47 6.70 10.05 16.49
CA LEU A 47 7.95 9.43 16.02
C LEU A 47 8.73 8.70 17.11
N GLN A 48 8.05 8.22 18.16
CA GLN A 48 8.62 7.46 19.26
C GLN A 48 8.66 5.96 18.97
N LEU A 49 7.86 5.50 18.02
CA LEU A 49 7.82 4.14 17.50
C LEU A 49 7.74 4.14 15.98
N THR A 50 8.42 3.19 15.38
CA THR A 50 8.32 2.93 13.94
C THR A 50 7.45 1.69 13.67
N PRO A 51 6.79 1.57 12.52
CA PRO A 51 6.07 0.36 12.14
C PRO A 51 6.91 -0.92 12.20
N ALA A 52 8.20 -0.83 11.87
CA ALA A 52 9.12 -1.97 11.90
C ALA A 52 9.30 -2.55 13.31
N GLN A 53 9.23 -1.73 14.37
CA GLN A 53 9.30 -2.19 15.76
C GLN A 53 8.08 -3.02 16.19
N PHE A 54 7.01 -3.00 15.39
CA PHE A 54 5.82 -3.82 15.56
C PHE A 54 5.80 -5.06 14.67
N ALA A 55 6.94 -5.45 14.08
CA ALA A 55 7.00 -6.51 13.07
C ALA A 55 5.97 -6.30 11.93
N LEU A 56 5.62 -5.05 11.68
CA LEU A 56 4.89 -4.65 10.50
C LEU A 56 5.89 -4.49 9.35
N ASP A 57 5.46 -4.80 8.15
CA ASP A 57 6.28 -4.52 6.98
C ASP A 57 6.67 -3.04 6.98
N PRO A 58 7.96 -2.72 6.79
CA PRO A 58 8.40 -1.35 6.80
C PRO A 58 7.69 -0.57 5.69
N CYS A 59 7.01 0.52 6.09
CA CYS A 59 6.37 1.39 5.12
C CYS A 59 7.44 2.19 4.38
N ASN A 60 7.50 2.05 3.08
CA ASN A 60 8.22 2.94 2.20
C ASN A 60 7.27 3.52 1.16
N GLY A 61 7.71 4.59 0.53
CA GLY A 61 6.92 5.23 -0.51
C GLY A 61 7.76 6.25 -1.27
N SER A 62 7.26 6.64 -2.42
CA SER A 62 7.91 7.67 -3.22
C SER A 62 6.89 8.56 -3.92
N VAL A 63 7.30 9.78 -4.18
CA VAL A 63 6.50 10.76 -4.94
C VAL A 63 7.37 11.38 -6.02
N VAL A 64 6.86 11.38 -7.24
CA VAL A 64 7.45 12.10 -8.37
C VAL A 64 6.42 13.10 -8.88
N VAL A 65 6.79 14.38 -8.94
CA VAL A 65 5.96 15.44 -9.52
C VAL A 65 6.65 15.98 -10.76
N THR A 66 5.97 15.90 -11.88
CA THR A 66 6.45 16.41 -13.15
C THR A 66 5.56 17.53 -13.68
N ASP A 67 6.17 18.46 -14.38
CA ASP A 67 5.46 19.50 -15.12
C ASP A 67 4.86 18.89 -16.40
N VAL A 68 3.56 18.96 -16.56
CA VAL A 68 2.83 18.31 -17.66
C VAL A 68 3.24 18.82 -19.03
N LYS A 69 3.61 20.12 -19.14
CA LYS A 69 3.95 20.75 -20.43
C LYS A 69 5.40 20.51 -20.83
N THR A 70 6.30 20.48 -19.87
CA THR A 70 7.75 20.46 -20.14
C THR A 70 8.41 19.12 -19.78
N GLY A 71 7.73 18.24 -19.06
CA GLY A 71 8.30 17.00 -18.52
C GLY A 71 9.31 17.22 -17.38
N LYS A 72 9.57 18.47 -16.97
CA LYS A 72 10.55 18.77 -15.92
C LYS A 72 10.10 18.18 -14.58
N VAL A 73 11.03 17.51 -13.89
CA VAL A 73 10.80 17.04 -12.53
C VAL A 73 10.76 18.22 -11.57
N ARG A 74 9.67 18.40 -10.84
CA ARG A 74 9.44 19.45 -9.84
C ARG A 74 9.72 18.94 -8.43
N ALA A 75 9.43 17.67 -8.15
CA ALA A 75 9.80 17.01 -6.91
C ALA A 75 10.07 15.54 -7.16
N LEU A 76 11.02 14.99 -6.42
CA LEU A 76 11.39 13.58 -6.42
C LEU A 76 11.77 13.22 -4.99
N VAL A 77 10.90 12.44 -4.34
CA VAL A 77 11.01 12.15 -2.91
C VAL A 77 10.90 10.65 -2.70
N SER A 78 11.76 10.11 -1.85
CA SER A 78 11.68 8.75 -1.33
C SER A 78 11.55 8.79 0.19
N TYR A 79 10.70 7.92 0.75
CA TYR A 79 10.51 7.76 2.18
C TYR A 79 10.66 6.28 2.58
N PRO A 80 11.33 5.97 3.69
CA PRO A 80 12.16 6.89 4.45
C PRO A 80 13.38 7.33 3.66
N GLY A 81 13.88 8.52 3.97
CA GLY A 81 15.15 9.02 3.46
C GLY A 81 16.29 8.80 4.46
N PHE A 82 17.46 9.27 4.11
CA PHE A 82 18.64 9.26 4.98
C PHE A 82 19.21 10.67 5.13
N ASP A 83 20.01 10.89 6.19
CA ASP A 83 20.69 12.16 6.42
C ASP A 83 22.00 12.21 5.61
N ASN A 84 22.02 13.04 4.56
CA ASN A 84 23.17 13.25 3.71
C ASN A 84 24.42 13.74 4.48
N ASN A 85 24.24 14.47 5.60
CA ASN A 85 25.35 14.95 6.40
C ASN A 85 26.06 13.84 7.18
N ARG A 86 25.40 12.68 7.30
CA ARG A 86 25.91 11.52 8.03
C ARG A 86 26.35 10.37 7.13
N ILE A 87 26.37 10.54 5.83
CA ILE A 87 26.72 9.44 4.90
C ILE A 87 28.14 8.91 5.10
N ASN A 88 29.06 9.73 5.65
CA ASN A 88 30.42 9.34 5.98
C ASN A 88 30.56 8.73 7.40
N ASP A 89 29.49 8.69 8.18
CA ASP A 89 29.45 8.02 9.48
C ASP A 89 29.22 6.51 9.24
N ALA A 90 30.26 5.71 9.45
CA ALA A 90 30.22 4.27 9.18
C ALA A 90 29.13 3.54 9.99
N ALA A 91 28.90 3.95 11.25
CA ALA A 91 27.89 3.36 12.11
C ALA A 91 26.48 3.70 11.62
N TYR A 92 26.26 4.95 11.18
CA TYR A 92 25.00 5.37 10.59
C TYR A 92 24.74 4.67 9.26
N LEU A 93 25.73 4.60 8.38
CA LEU A 93 25.62 3.92 7.09
C LEU A 93 25.30 2.42 7.26
N LYS A 94 25.97 1.76 8.21
CA LYS A 94 25.65 0.38 8.55
C LYS A 94 24.19 0.22 8.97
N LYS A 95 23.69 1.09 9.85
CA LYS A 95 22.28 1.09 10.27
C LYS A 95 21.33 1.26 9.09
N CYS A 96 21.62 2.18 8.17
CA CYS A 96 20.80 2.39 6.96
C CYS A 96 20.80 1.18 6.03
N ASN A 97 21.93 0.46 5.91
CA ASN A 97 22.02 -0.75 5.08
C ASN A 97 21.27 -1.96 5.69
N GLU A 98 21.18 -2.01 7.01
CA GLU A 98 20.48 -3.08 7.74
C GLU A 98 18.98 -2.79 7.92
N ASP A 99 18.53 -1.58 7.59
CA ASP A 99 17.14 -1.16 7.72
C ASP A 99 16.29 -1.74 6.58
N LEU A 100 15.31 -2.56 6.93
CA LEU A 100 14.40 -3.21 5.99
C LEU A 100 13.52 -2.22 5.20
N SER A 101 13.38 -0.97 5.64
CA SER A 101 12.69 0.08 4.91
C SER A 101 13.51 0.68 3.76
N LEU A 102 14.77 0.24 3.61
CA LEU A 102 15.67 0.60 2.52
C LEU A 102 15.86 2.12 2.34
N PRO A 103 16.25 2.88 3.38
CA PRO A 103 16.33 4.34 3.31
C PRO A 103 17.34 4.86 2.28
N LEU A 104 18.33 4.05 1.87
CA LEU A 104 19.30 4.40 0.83
C LEU A 104 18.78 4.17 -0.60
N LEU A 105 17.65 3.45 -0.76
CA LEU A 105 17.07 3.20 -2.06
C LEU A 105 16.35 4.44 -2.57
N ASN A 106 16.67 4.90 -3.78
CA ASN A 106 15.86 5.91 -4.43
C ASN A 106 14.56 5.26 -4.97
N GLY A 107 13.56 5.17 -4.10
CA GLY A 107 12.29 4.54 -4.43
C GLY A 107 11.57 5.19 -5.62
N ALA A 108 11.76 6.49 -5.83
CA ALA A 108 11.14 7.23 -6.92
C ALA A 108 11.64 6.81 -8.32
N THR A 109 12.85 6.24 -8.41
CA THR A 109 13.47 5.83 -9.69
C THR A 109 13.77 4.34 -9.78
N GLN A 110 13.82 3.62 -8.67
CA GLN A 110 14.31 2.24 -8.63
C GLN A 110 13.28 1.23 -8.15
N THR A 111 12.20 1.67 -7.46
CA THR A 111 11.18 0.73 -6.98
C THR A 111 10.29 0.28 -8.12
N GLN A 112 10.10 -1.03 -8.22
CA GLN A 112 9.17 -1.67 -9.16
C GLN A 112 7.96 -2.17 -8.39
N LEU A 113 6.79 -1.61 -8.70
CA LEU A 113 5.52 -1.96 -8.07
C LEU A 113 4.49 -2.32 -9.12
N ALA A 114 3.58 -3.23 -8.78
CA ALA A 114 2.40 -3.45 -9.59
C ALA A 114 1.58 -2.16 -9.66
N PRO A 115 1.22 -1.67 -10.86
CA PRO A 115 0.56 -0.37 -11.02
C PRO A 115 -0.85 -0.33 -10.42
N GLY A 116 -1.47 -1.47 -10.18
CA GLY A 116 -2.83 -1.56 -9.66
C GLY A 116 -3.85 -0.91 -10.60
N SER A 117 -4.95 -0.27 -10.02
CA SER A 117 -6.03 0.33 -10.82
C SER A 117 -5.59 1.48 -11.72
N SER A 118 -4.40 2.04 -11.54
CA SER A 118 -3.88 3.05 -12.47
C SER A 118 -3.54 2.48 -13.85
N PHE A 119 -3.48 1.16 -13.99
CA PHE A 119 -3.30 0.49 -15.27
C PHE A 119 -4.60 0.31 -16.07
N LYS A 120 -5.77 0.47 -15.44
CA LYS A 120 -7.08 0.26 -16.08
C LYS A 120 -7.31 1.12 -17.36
N PRO A 121 -6.92 2.40 -17.41
CA PRO A 121 -6.98 3.18 -18.65
C PRO A 121 -6.17 2.54 -19.79
N ILE A 122 -5.00 1.98 -19.51
CA ILE A 122 -4.15 1.32 -20.50
C ILE A 122 -4.86 0.05 -21.02
N SER A 123 -5.40 -0.77 -20.09
CA SER A 123 -6.18 -1.96 -20.45
C SER A 123 -7.42 -1.59 -21.29
N SER A 124 -8.05 -0.44 -21.00
CA SER A 124 -9.20 0.07 -21.78
C SER A 124 -8.80 0.38 -23.23
N ILE A 125 -7.69 1.11 -23.41
CA ILE A 125 -7.18 1.46 -24.74
C ILE A 125 -6.85 0.18 -25.51
N ALA A 126 -6.11 -0.74 -24.93
CA ALA A 126 -5.80 -2.02 -25.55
C ALA A 126 -7.04 -2.79 -25.99
N SER A 127 -8.05 -2.86 -25.11
CA SER A 127 -9.31 -3.56 -25.41
C SER A 127 -10.10 -2.93 -26.54
N LEU A 128 -10.06 -1.60 -26.67
CA LEU A 128 -10.70 -0.87 -27.77
C LEU A 128 -9.94 -1.07 -29.09
N GLU A 129 -8.60 -1.00 -29.08
CA GLU A 129 -7.75 -1.21 -30.24
C GLU A 129 -7.88 -2.64 -30.79
N GLU A 130 -7.88 -3.65 -29.92
CA GLU A 130 -8.06 -5.05 -30.26
C GLU A 130 -9.54 -5.40 -30.55
N LYS A 131 -10.46 -4.45 -30.44
CA LYS A 131 -11.92 -4.60 -30.71
C LYS A 131 -12.61 -5.67 -29.87
N VAL A 132 -12.04 -6.02 -28.72
CA VAL A 132 -12.69 -6.91 -27.72
C VAL A 132 -13.63 -6.14 -26.81
N LEU A 133 -13.63 -4.82 -26.89
CA LEU A 133 -14.50 -3.89 -26.19
C LEU A 133 -15.08 -2.87 -27.17
N ASP A 134 -16.38 -2.58 -27.03
CA ASP A 134 -17.07 -1.45 -27.64
C ASP A 134 -17.48 -0.46 -26.57
N LEU A 135 -17.55 0.84 -26.88
CA LEU A 135 -17.89 1.90 -25.91
C LEU A 135 -19.30 1.74 -25.32
N ASN A 136 -20.23 1.09 -26.07
CA ASN A 136 -21.59 0.82 -25.63
C ASN A 136 -21.73 -0.55 -24.96
N MET A 137 -20.65 -1.34 -24.91
CA MET A 137 -20.71 -2.66 -24.32
C MET A 137 -20.96 -2.55 -22.81
N VAL A 138 -21.86 -3.42 -22.33
CA VAL A 138 -22.19 -3.55 -20.91
C VAL A 138 -21.71 -4.90 -20.40
N ILE A 139 -21.03 -4.91 -19.27
CA ILE A 139 -20.61 -6.12 -18.56
C ILE A 139 -21.30 -6.12 -17.21
N ASP A 140 -22.01 -7.20 -16.88
CA ASP A 140 -22.66 -7.35 -15.58
C ASP A 140 -21.66 -7.85 -14.53
N CYS A 141 -21.31 -6.96 -13.59
CA CYS A 141 -20.43 -7.28 -12.48
C CYS A 141 -21.20 -8.01 -11.38
N THR A 142 -21.04 -9.30 -11.29
CA THR A 142 -21.62 -10.15 -10.22
C THR A 142 -20.79 -10.14 -8.92
N GLY A 143 -19.71 -9.34 -8.87
CA GLY A 143 -18.83 -9.19 -7.71
C GLY A 143 -17.69 -10.19 -7.65
N LYS A 144 -17.79 -11.37 -8.29
CA LYS A 144 -16.73 -12.39 -8.36
C LYS A 144 -16.61 -12.91 -9.78
N TYR A 145 -15.44 -12.75 -10.38
CA TYR A 145 -15.13 -13.25 -11.71
C TYR A 145 -14.53 -14.66 -11.60
N GLU A 146 -15.19 -15.65 -12.22
CA GLU A 146 -14.88 -17.08 -12.02
C GLU A 146 -14.23 -17.74 -13.24
N GLU A 147 -14.16 -17.05 -14.39
CA GLU A 147 -13.59 -17.59 -15.64
C GLU A 147 -12.04 -17.77 -15.60
N VAL A 148 -11.39 -17.31 -14.53
CA VAL A 148 -9.95 -17.44 -14.33
C VAL A 148 -9.61 -18.03 -12.97
N THR A 149 -8.45 -18.68 -12.89
CA THR A 149 -7.96 -19.25 -11.63
C THR A 149 -6.61 -18.59 -11.27
N PRO A 150 -6.47 -18.00 -10.06
CA PRO A 150 -7.50 -17.88 -9.02
C PRO A 150 -8.61 -16.89 -9.40
N ASN A 151 -9.84 -17.13 -8.89
CA ASN A 151 -10.98 -16.23 -9.11
C ASN A 151 -10.68 -14.82 -8.62
N ILE A 152 -11.11 -13.81 -9.39
CA ILE A 152 -10.90 -12.40 -9.07
C ILE A 152 -12.15 -11.85 -8.38
N ARG A 153 -11.98 -11.25 -7.19
CA ARG A 153 -13.06 -10.55 -6.48
C ARG A 153 -13.03 -9.06 -6.78
N CYS A 154 -14.19 -8.50 -7.06
CA CYS A 154 -14.33 -7.07 -7.05
C CYS A 154 -14.17 -6.53 -5.63
N TRP A 155 -13.68 -5.31 -5.48
CA TRP A 155 -13.42 -4.73 -4.16
C TRP A 155 -14.69 -4.57 -3.31
N ILE A 156 -15.85 -4.50 -3.95
CA ILE A 156 -17.17 -4.38 -3.30
C ILE A 156 -17.73 -5.74 -2.83
N TRP A 157 -17.09 -6.89 -3.20
CA TRP A 157 -17.56 -8.22 -2.81
C TRP A 157 -17.83 -8.32 -1.29
N PRO A 158 -18.94 -8.94 -0.81
CA PRO A 158 -19.88 -9.81 -1.52
C PRO A 158 -21.01 -9.08 -2.29
N SER A 159 -21.05 -7.76 -2.29
CA SER A 159 -21.92 -6.99 -3.17
C SER A 159 -21.36 -6.94 -4.60
N HIS A 160 -22.05 -6.27 -5.50
CA HIS A 160 -21.69 -6.15 -6.92
C HIS A 160 -22.08 -4.77 -7.46
N HIS A 161 -21.48 -4.36 -8.59
CA HIS A 161 -21.82 -3.11 -9.26
C HIS A 161 -23.05 -3.26 -10.21
N GLY A 162 -23.33 -4.50 -10.68
CA GLY A 162 -24.30 -4.75 -11.72
C GLY A 162 -23.78 -4.34 -13.11
N ASN A 163 -24.65 -3.82 -13.94
CA ASN A 163 -24.32 -3.43 -15.31
C ASN A 163 -23.38 -2.24 -15.36
N GLU A 164 -22.19 -2.45 -15.92
CA GLU A 164 -21.12 -1.46 -16.05
C GLU A 164 -20.78 -1.24 -17.53
N THR A 165 -20.76 0.01 -17.96
CA THR A 165 -20.09 0.43 -19.19
C THR A 165 -18.59 0.64 -18.93
N LEU A 166 -17.79 0.90 -19.98
CA LEU A 166 -16.38 1.25 -19.80
C LEU A 166 -16.19 2.44 -18.85
N VAL A 167 -17.01 3.47 -18.99
CA VAL A 167 -16.96 4.67 -18.15
C VAL A 167 -17.26 4.33 -16.69
N ASP A 168 -18.29 3.52 -16.45
CA ASP A 168 -18.65 3.08 -15.10
C ASP A 168 -17.58 2.17 -14.51
N GLY A 169 -17.02 1.24 -15.28
CA GLY A 169 -15.94 0.36 -14.87
C GLY A 169 -14.69 1.11 -14.44
N ILE A 170 -14.32 2.21 -15.13
CA ILE A 170 -13.23 3.10 -14.71
C ILE A 170 -13.62 3.89 -13.47
N LYS A 171 -14.79 4.55 -13.48
CA LYS A 171 -15.30 5.37 -12.39
C LYS A 171 -15.40 4.60 -11.09
N ASN A 172 -15.96 3.39 -11.13
CA ASN A 172 -16.18 2.52 -9.98
C ASN A 172 -14.93 1.66 -9.66
N SER A 173 -13.89 1.75 -10.49
CA SER A 173 -12.70 0.88 -10.40
C SER A 173 -13.08 -0.60 -10.33
N CYS A 174 -14.03 -1.05 -11.14
CA CYS A 174 -14.60 -2.38 -11.10
C CYS A 174 -13.56 -3.45 -11.51
N ASN A 175 -13.14 -4.29 -10.57
CA ASN A 175 -12.17 -5.34 -10.87
C ASN A 175 -12.77 -6.44 -11.75
N TYR A 176 -14.06 -6.72 -11.61
CA TYR A 176 -14.76 -7.71 -12.44
C TYR A 176 -14.73 -7.30 -13.91
N PHE A 177 -15.12 -6.04 -14.22
CA PHE A 177 -15.10 -5.50 -15.57
C PHE A 177 -13.72 -5.66 -16.23
N PHE A 178 -12.67 -5.28 -15.52
CA PHE A 178 -11.30 -5.35 -16.04
C PHE A 178 -10.72 -6.78 -16.07
N ALA A 179 -11.21 -7.69 -15.24
CA ALA A 179 -10.89 -9.11 -15.35
C ALA A 179 -11.47 -9.71 -16.63
N GLU A 180 -12.72 -9.39 -16.96
CA GLU A 180 -13.36 -9.80 -18.22
C GLU A 180 -12.61 -9.24 -19.44
N LEU A 181 -12.22 -7.96 -19.43
CA LEU A 181 -11.41 -7.39 -20.51
C LEU A 181 -10.07 -8.09 -20.67
N GLY A 182 -9.38 -8.37 -19.56
CA GLY A 182 -8.12 -9.09 -19.58
C GLY A 182 -8.25 -10.51 -20.12
N HIS A 183 -9.33 -11.19 -19.77
CA HIS A 183 -9.65 -12.52 -20.29
C HIS A 183 -9.90 -12.46 -21.82
N ARG A 184 -10.73 -11.55 -22.29
CA ARG A 184 -10.96 -11.36 -23.73
C ARG A 184 -9.69 -11.05 -24.52
N LEU A 185 -8.82 -10.18 -23.99
CA LEU A 185 -7.54 -9.88 -24.61
C LEU A 185 -6.59 -11.09 -24.66
N SER A 186 -6.72 -12.03 -23.71
CA SER A 186 -5.87 -13.22 -23.66
C SER A 186 -6.37 -14.35 -24.56
N THR A 187 -7.63 -14.31 -24.98
CA THR A 187 -8.30 -15.36 -25.79
C THR A 187 -8.55 -14.93 -27.23
N ASN A 188 -8.24 -13.67 -27.59
CA ASN A 188 -8.34 -13.12 -28.95
C ASN A 188 -6.99 -13.35 -29.70
#